data_5554515a17116c1665e4a8f69d94cfbc
#
_entry.id   5554515a17116c1665e4a8f69d94cfbc
#
_cell.length_a   1.000
_cell.length_b   1.000
_cell.length_c   1.000
_cell.angle_alpha   90.00
_cell.angle_beta   90.00
_cell.angle_gamma   90.00
#
_symmetry.space_group_name_H-M   'P 1'
#
loop_
_entity.id
_entity.type
_entity.pdbx_description
1 polymer ?
#
loop_
_entity_poly.entity_id
_entity_poly.type
_entity_poly.pdbx_seq_one_letter_code
_entity_poly.pdbx_strand_id
1 'polypeptide(L)'
;FCSACQWTEEKKKINWRERNLLLKKLLKKHKGNKNQYNCITTVSGGKDGSYVSYKIKNKHKMNPLTVTFRPSLETPIGIDNLNSFVNSGYDHFHVTPDSEALRVLNKIGLIDMGFPYYGWLIGIHTAVIRISIAMKIPLIFYSEDGEVEYGGDAKLKHNGLYGIDYQISNYLESGYSKVISKAKKKGLTDKQLYWFKFPSKEEYKKLKITITHYSFYENWDPYRNYIVAKEHCGLREKESLNKGTYTNFAQNDSDLFPLHMYFMYLKFGFGRTTSDAAIDVRRGAMSRNQAIELIKLYDNYCPEQLFDKYCDYYEMTKKNFLKNIDKWANKELFEKSKGRWKPKFKII
;
A
#
# COMPACT_ATOMS: atom_id res chain seq x y z
N PHE A 1 19.80 -15.39 -3.28
CA PHE A 1 18.37 -15.12 -3.54
C PHE A 1 17.77 -14.41 -2.35
N CYS A 2 17.06 -13.30 -2.59
CA CYS A 2 16.31 -12.59 -1.55
C CYS A 2 15.06 -13.41 -1.13
N SER A 3 14.44 -13.03 0.00
CA SER A 3 13.24 -13.71 0.54
C SER A 3 12.07 -13.74 -0.46
N ALA A 4 11.87 -12.68 -1.26
CA ALA A 4 10.85 -12.68 -2.31
C ALA A 4 11.13 -13.70 -3.44
N CYS A 5 12.39 -13.88 -3.82
CA CYS A 5 12.77 -14.93 -4.78
C CYS A 5 12.56 -16.34 -4.19
N GLN A 6 12.93 -16.54 -2.92
CA GLN A 6 12.70 -17.81 -2.22
C GLN A 6 11.20 -18.12 -2.15
N TRP A 7 10.37 -17.12 -1.81
CA TRP A 7 8.92 -17.26 -1.82
C TRP A 7 8.36 -17.63 -3.19
N THR A 8 8.90 -17.06 -4.26
CA THR A 8 8.48 -17.40 -5.63
C THR A 8 8.73 -18.88 -5.94
N GLU A 9 9.86 -19.43 -5.51
CA GLU A 9 10.15 -20.87 -5.67
C GLU A 9 9.22 -21.74 -4.80
N GLU A 10 8.94 -21.31 -3.58
CA GLU A 10 8.03 -22.02 -2.69
C GLU A 10 6.58 -21.99 -3.21
N LYS A 11 6.14 -20.91 -3.83
CA LYS A 11 4.81 -20.81 -4.46
C LYS A 11 4.56 -21.89 -5.51
N LYS A 12 5.59 -22.38 -6.19
CA LYS A 12 5.47 -23.47 -7.16
C LYS A 12 5.00 -24.79 -6.53
N LYS A 13 5.23 -24.97 -5.20
CA LYS A 13 4.85 -26.17 -4.45
C LYS A 13 3.51 -26.04 -3.75
N ILE A 14 2.88 -24.86 -3.80
CA ILE A 14 1.59 -24.62 -3.12
C ILE A 14 0.46 -25.31 -3.87
N ASN A 15 -0.36 -26.06 -3.14
CA ASN A 15 -1.61 -26.57 -3.64
C ASN A 15 -2.68 -25.45 -3.69
N TRP A 16 -2.70 -24.71 -4.81
CA TRP A 16 -3.64 -23.60 -5.01
C TRP A 16 -5.11 -24.04 -5.02
N ARG A 17 -5.38 -25.32 -5.34
CA ARG A 17 -6.74 -25.87 -5.25
C ARG A 17 -7.21 -25.94 -3.80
N GLU A 18 -6.37 -26.40 -2.90
CA GLU A 18 -6.69 -26.40 -1.46
C GLU A 18 -6.87 -24.99 -0.91
N ARG A 19 -5.97 -24.06 -1.24
CA ARG A 19 -6.13 -22.65 -0.83
C ARG A 19 -7.43 -22.04 -1.36
N ASN A 20 -7.83 -22.35 -2.58
CA ASN A 20 -9.11 -21.91 -3.13
C ASN A 20 -10.31 -22.55 -2.39
N LEU A 21 -10.20 -23.78 -1.92
CA LEU A 21 -11.21 -24.40 -1.06
C LEU A 21 -11.32 -23.69 0.29
N LEU A 22 -10.19 -23.27 0.88
CA LEU A 22 -10.20 -22.45 2.09
C LEU A 22 -10.92 -21.12 1.87
N LEU A 23 -10.66 -20.44 0.74
CA LEU A 23 -11.40 -19.23 0.37
C LEU A 23 -12.89 -19.49 0.27
N LYS A 24 -13.30 -20.54 -0.47
CA LYS A 24 -14.73 -20.89 -0.60
C LYS A 24 -15.39 -21.15 0.75
N LYS A 25 -14.70 -21.83 1.67
CA LYS A 25 -15.19 -22.07 3.03
C LYS A 25 -15.34 -20.76 3.82
N LEU A 26 -14.34 -19.87 3.72
CA LEU A 26 -14.39 -18.54 4.34
C LEU A 26 -15.56 -17.73 3.82
N LEU A 27 -15.72 -17.64 2.49
CA LEU A 27 -16.80 -16.87 1.85
C LEU A 27 -18.17 -17.44 2.20
N LYS A 28 -18.35 -18.78 2.22
CA LYS A 28 -19.60 -19.42 2.62
C LYS A 28 -20.02 -19.05 4.03
N LYS A 29 -19.08 -18.95 4.97
CA LYS A 29 -19.32 -18.52 6.36
C LYS A 29 -19.88 -17.10 6.44
N HIS A 30 -19.47 -16.20 5.52
CA HIS A 30 -19.85 -14.80 5.52
C HIS A 30 -20.91 -14.43 4.46
N LYS A 31 -21.36 -15.40 3.67
CA LYS A 31 -22.41 -15.20 2.65
C LYS A 31 -23.77 -15.06 3.34
N GLY A 32 -24.12 -13.85 3.73
CA GLY A 32 -25.44 -13.53 4.32
C GLY A 32 -26.55 -13.37 3.27
N ASN A 33 -27.58 -12.61 3.64
CA ASN A 33 -28.69 -12.26 2.74
C ASN A 33 -28.14 -11.49 1.52
N LYS A 34 -28.74 -11.70 0.33
CA LYS A 34 -28.35 -11.04 -0.93
C LYS A 34 -28.43 -9.51 -0.89
N ASN A 35 -29.22 -8.98 0.02
CA ASN A 35 -29.45 -7.53 0.19
C ASN A 35 -28.48 -6.87 1.19
N GLN A 36 -27.48 -7.59 1.68
CA GLN A 36 -26.51 -7.07 2.65
C GLN A 36 -25.09 -7.21 2.10
N TYR A 37 -24.21 -6.27 2.50
CA TYR A 37 -22.78 -6.41 2.23
C TYR A 37 -22.22 -7.59 3.04
N ASN A 38 -21.45 -8.44 2.35
CA ASN A 38 -20.90 -9.65 2.93
C ASN A 38 -19.44 -9.50 3.35
N CYS A 39 -18.75 -8.56 2.77
CA CYS A 39 -17.35 -8.26 3.05
C CYS A 39 -17.00 -6.82 2.68
N ILE A 40 -15.86 -6.36 3.15
CA ILE A 40 -15.23 -5.12 2.71
C ILE A 40 -14.03 -5.48 1.83
N THR A 41 -13.83 -4.71 0.75
CA THR A 41 -12.58 -4.71 -0.03
C THR A 41 -11.99 -3.31 -0.03
N THR A 42 -10.67 -3.18 0.17
CA THR A 42 -10.00 -1.89 0.11
C THR A 42 -9.60 -1.57 -1.32
N VAL A 43 -9.80 -0.33 -1.76
CA VAL A 43 -9.49 0.10 -3.12
C VAL A 43 -8.92 1.51 -3.13
N SER A 44 -8.05 1.81 -4.09
CA SER A 44 -7.59 3.17 -4.40
C SER A 44 -7.84 3.54 -5.88
N GLY A 45 -8.58 2.70 -6.61
CA GLY A 45 -8.68 2.78 -8.06
C GLY A 45 -7.52 2.12 -8.79
N GLY A 46 -6.52 1.63 -8.07
CA GLY A 46 -5.38 0.90 -8.61
C GLY A 46 -5.71 -0.56 -8.98
N LYS A 47 -4.75 -1.22 -9.63
CA LYS A 47 -4.91 -2.56 -10.20
C LYS A 47 -5.32 -3.64 -9.21
N ASP A 48 -4.74 -3.64 -8.01
CA ASP A 48 -4.89 -4.74 -7.05
C ASP A 48 -6.25 -4.69 -6.35
N GLY A 49 -6.66 -3.49 -5.86
CA GLY A 49 -7.99 -3.29 -5.27
C GLY A 49 -9.12 -3.55 -6.25
N SER A 50 -8.97 -3.09 -7.48
CA SER A 50 -9.94 -3.33 -8.55
C SER A 50 -10.06 -4.84 -8.86
N TYR A 51 -8.93 -5.53 -8.99
CA TYR A 51 -8.88 -6.97 -9.24
C TYR A 51 -9.57 -7.77 -8.13
N VAL A 52 -9.20 -7.52 -6.87
CA VAL A 52 -9.77 -8.25 -5.72
C VAL A 52 -11.28 -8.02 -5.65
N SER A 53 -11.73 -6.77 -5.76
CA SER A 53 -13.16 -6.43 -5.74
C SER A 53 -13.91 -7.09 -6.89
N TYR A 54 -13.35 -7.10 -8.11
CA TYR A 54 -13.91 -7.76 -9.27
C TYR A 54 -14.06 -9.28 -9.04
N LYS A 55 -13.02 -9.94 -8.53
CA LYS A 55 -13.05 -11.38 -8.25
C LYS A 55 -14.07 -11.73 -7.18
N ILE A 56 -14.10 -10.98 -6.09
CA ILE A 56 -15.04 -11.18 -4.97
C ILE A 56 -16.48 -11.03 -5.47
N LYS A 57 -16.78 -9.98 -6.22
CA LYS A 57 -18.13 -9.73 -6.75
C LYS A 57 -18.50 -10.71 -7.87
N ASN A 58 -17.70 -10.80 -8.91
CA ASN A 58 -18.09 -11.45 -10.16
C ASN A 58 -17.82 -12.97 -10.17
N LYS A 59 -16.67 -13.41 -9.63
CA LYS A 59 -16.33 -14.84 -9.56
C LYS A 59 -16.98 -15.53 -8.37
N HIS A 60 -16.94 -14.89 -7.19
CA HIS A 60 -17.39 -15.50 -5.94
C HIS A 60 -18.84 -15.13 -5.59
N LYS A 61 -19.46 -14.22 -6.34
CA LYS A 61 -20.87 -13.80 -6.15
C LYS A 61 -21.13 -13.30 -4.72
N MET A 62 -20.16 -12.60 -4.14
CA MET A 62 -20.31 -11.83 -2.91
C MET A 62 -20.80 -10.42 -3.22
N ASN A 63 -21.27 -9.71 -2.19
CA ASN A 63 -21.65 -8.31 -2.28
C ASN A 63 -20.66 -7.46 -1.45
N PRO A 64 -19.53 -7.02 -2.03
CA PRO A 64 -18.53 -6.24 -1.31
C PRO A 64 -18.97 -4.78 -1.17
N LEU A 65 -18.77 -4.20 0.02
CA LEU A 65 -18.65 -2.76 0.20
C LEU A 65 -17.20 -2.36 -0.02
N THR A 66 -16.96 -1.42 -0.92
CA THR A 66 -15.58 -0.98 -1.20
C THR A 66 -15.23 0.26 -0.38
N VAL A 67 -13.98 0.38 0.06
CA VAL A 67 -13.55 1.46 0.94
C VAL A 67 -12.21 2.04 0.47
N THR A 68 -12.15 3.37 0.35
CA THR A 68 -10.92 4.14 0.15
C THR A 68 -10.69 5.09 1.33
N PHE A 69 -9.45 5.18 1.77
CA PHE A 69 -9.00 6.26 2.63
C PHE A 69 -8.20 7.26 1.79
N ARG A 70 -8.67 8.49 1.74
CA ARG A 70 -8.14 9.53 0.86
C ARG A 70 -6.65 9.76 1.08
N PRO A 71 -5.79 9.59 0.05
CA PRO A 71 -4.38 9.91 0.17
C PRO A 71 -4.14 11.42 0.15
N SER A 72 -2.98 11.86 0.63
CA SER A 72 -2.54 13.24 0.46
C SER A 72 -1.93 13.45 -0.92
N LEU A 73 -2.00 14.69 -1.42
CA LEU A 73 -1.43 15.07 -2.72
C LEU A 73 -1.90 14.14 -3.85
N GLU A 74 -3.21 13.93 -3.92
CA GLU A 74 -3.84 13.14 -4.97
C GLU A 74 -3.44 13.63 -6.37
N THR A 75 -3.34 12.70 -7.28
CA THR A 75 -3.09 12.99 -8.69
C THR A 75 -4.41 12.93 -9.49
N PRO A 76 -4.53 13.69 -10.59
CA PRO A 76 -5.74 13.62 -11.44
C PRO A 76 -6.04 12.20 -11.92
N ILE A 77 -5.03 11.47 -12.38
CA ILE A 77 -5.20 10.08 -12.84
C ILE A 77 -5.66 9.14 -11.73
N GLY A 78 -5.19 9.36 -10.47
CA GLY A 78 -5.64 8.58 -9.31
C GLY A 78 -7.12 8.80 -9.01
N ILE A 79 -7.57 10.05 -9.03
CA ILE A 79 -8.97 10.44 -8.86
C ILE A 79 -9.84 9.82 -9.98
N ASP A 80 -9.42 9.95 -11.23
CA ASP A 80 -10.12 9.41 -12.39
C ASP A 80 -10.24 7.88 -12.32
N ASN A 81 -9.18 7.18 -11.93
CA ASN A 81 -9.18 5.74 -11.80
C ASN A 81 -10.10 5.25 -10.68
N LEU A 82 -10.13 5.95 -9.54
CA LEU A 82 -11.07 5.64 -8.46
C LEU A 82 -12.53 5.86 -8.92
N ASN A 83 -12.81 6.98 -9.59
CA ASN A 83 -14.14 7.27 -10.12
C ASN A 83 -14.57 6.22 -11.16
N SER A 84 -13.67 5.82 -12.06
CA SER A 84 -13.93 4.77 -13.05
C SER A 84 -14.24 3.43 -12.38
N PHE A 85 -13.48 3.07 -11.33
CA PHE A 85 -13.74 1.88 -10.54
C PHE A 85 -15.13 1.92 -9.89
N VAL A 86 -15.50 3.02 -9.22
CA VAL A 86 -16.81 3.16 -8.56
C VAL A 86 -17.93 3.06 -9.61
N ASN A 87 -17.79 3.77 -10.74
CA ASN A 87 -18.75 3.76 -11.84
C ASN A 87 -18.89 2.38 -12.52
N SER A 88 -17.95 1.48 -12.33
CA SER A 88 -18.06 0.09 -12.80
C SER A 88 -19.03 -0.77 -11.97
N GLY A 89 -19.76 -0.16 -11.04
CA GLY A 89 -20.90 -0.74 -10.33
C GLY A 89 -20.59 -1.22 -8.92
N TYR A 90 -19.82 -0.46 -8.15
CA TYR A 90 -19.53 -0.75 -6.74
C TYR A 90 -20.11 0.32 -5.82
N ASP A 91 -20.73 -0.11 -4.73
CA ASP A 91 -21.02 0.78 -3.60
C ASP A 91 -19.70 1.08 -2.88
N HIS A 92 -19.49 2.36 -2.54
CA HIS A 92 -18.20 2.84 -2.12
C HIS A 92 -18.26 3.84 -0.95
N PHE A 93 -17.40 3.62 0.04
CA PHE A 93 -17.11 4.59 1.09
C PHE A 93 -15.78 5.28 0.82
N HIS A 94 -15.80 6.59 0.60
CA HIS A 94 -14.61 7.43 0.49
C HIS A 94 -14.40 8.19 1.79
N VAL A 95 -13.46 7.74 2.63
CA VAL A 95 -13.12 8.39 3.89
C VAL A 95 -12.15 9.52 3.65
N THR A 96 -12.63 10.75 3.82
CA THR A 96 -11.80 11.96 3.85
C THR A 96 -11.58 12.36 5.31
N PRO A 97 -10.36 12.16 5.86
CA PRO A 97 -10.08 12.50 7.24
C PRO A 97 -9.87 14.01 7.43
N ASP A 98 -9.75 14.44 8.69
CA ASP A 98 -9.26 15.78 9.01
C ASP A 98 -7.88 15.99 8.33
N SER A 99 -7.78 17.03 7.50
CA SER A 99 -6.61 17.28 6.64
C SER A 99 -5.39 17.69 7.45
N GLU A 100 -5.58 18.43 8.55
CA GLU A 100 -4.50 18.82 9.45
C GLU A 100 -3.96 17.59 10.18
N ALA A 101 -4.83 16.75 10.72
CA ALA A 101 -4.43 15.52 11.37
C ALA A 101 -3.62 14.61 10.43
N LEU A 102 -4.08 14.41 9.20
CA LEU A 102 -3.37 13.61 8.20
C LEU A 102 -1.99 14.22 7.89
N ARG A 103 -1.91 15.53 7.68
CA ARG A 103 -0.67 16.26 7.41
C ARG A 103 0.31 16.15 8.57
N VAL A 104 -0.15 16.39 9.81
CA VAL A 104 0.70 16.30 11.01
C VAL A 104 1.23 14.89 11.22
N LEU A 105 0.39 13.86 11.07
CA LEU A 105 0.80 12.45 11.18
C LEU A 105 1.81 12.06 10.10
N ASN A 106 1.61 12.48 8.84
CA ASN A 106 2.57 12.28 7.76
C ASN A 106 3.89 13.01 8.03
N LYS A 107 3.84 14.24 8.55
CA LYS A 107 5.04 15.00 8.94
C LYS A 107 5.83 14.32 10.05
N ILE A 108 5.15 13.76 11.07
CA ILE A 108 5.81 12.97 12.11
C ILE A 108 6.47 11.73 11.50
N GLY A 109 5.78 11.00 10.62
CA GLY A 109 6.35 9.86 9.90
C GLY A 109 7.58 10.22 9.07
N LEU A 110 7.54 11.32 8.32
CA LEU A 110 8.68 11.83 7.56
C LEU A 110 9.89 12.11 8.45
N ILE A 111 9.70 12.82 9.56
CA ILE A 111 10.78 13.28 10.44
C ILE A 111 11.36 12.13 11.29
N ASP A 112 10.49 11.30 11.85
CA ASP A 112 10.86 10.29 12.83
C ASP A 112 11.20 8.92 12.24
N MET A 113 10.68 8.62 11.06
CA MET A 113 10.80 7.29 10.46
C MET A 113 11.34 7.32 9.02
N GLY A 114 11.45 8.50 8.39
CA GLY A 114 11.73 8.60 6.95
C GLY A 114 10.61 7.95 6.13
N PHE A 115 9.36 8.09 6.58
CA PHE A 115 8.17 7.52 5.96
C PHE A 115 7.16 8.63 5.63
N PRO A 116 7.16 9.15 4.38
CA PRO A 116 6.43 10.37 4.01
C PRO A 116 4.91 10.34 4.20
N TYR A 117 4.26 9.19 4.11
CA TYR A 117 2.81 9.05 4.22
C TYR A 117 2.37 8.09 5.35
N TYR A 118 3.14 8.05 6.43
CA TYR A 118 2.86 7.14 7.54
C TYR A 118 1.49 7.37 8.19
N GLY A 119 1.02 8.63 8.27
CA GLY A 119 -0.33 8.95 8.73
C GLY A 119 -1.41 8.35 7.83
N TRP A 120 -1.23 8.40 6.51
CA TRP A 120 -2.14 7.73 5.58
C TRP A 120 -2.11 6.21 5.77
N LEU A 121 -0.93 5.62 5.97
CA LEU A 121 -0.80 4.19 6.26
C LEU A 121 -1.58 3.80 7.54
N ILE A 122 -1.53 4.61 8.60
CA ILE A 122 -2.39 4.40 9.78
C ILE A 122 -3.86 4.42 9.38
N GLY A 123 -4.27 5.43 8.60
CA GLY A 123 -5.66 5.64 8.21
C GLY A 123 -6.26 4.49 7.41
N ILE A 124 -5.54 3.93 6.44
CA ILE A 124 -6.02 2.79 5.64
C ILE A 124 -6.27 1.53 6.48
N HIS A 125 -5.55 1.36 7.59
CA HIS A 125 -5.78 0.23 8.50
C HIS A 125 -6.92 0.51 9.50
N THR A 126 -6.93 1.70 10.10
CA THR A 126 -7.88 2.01 11.17
C THR A 126 -9.29 2.32 10.66
N ALA A 127 -9.42 3.07 9.56
CA ALA A 127 -10.72 3.47 9.00
C ALA A 127 -11.52 2.27 8.52
N VAL A 128 -10.89 1.32 7.86
CA VAL A 128 -11.55 0.10 7.36
C VAL A 128 -12.14 -0.73 8.50
N ILE A 129 -11.40 -0.85 9.61
CA ILE A 129 -11.90 -1.54 10.81
C ILE A 129 -13.10 -0.80 11.42
N ARG A 130 -13.06 0.54 11.48
CA ARG A 130 -14.17 1.34 11.98
C ARG A 130 -15.43 1.21 11.12
N ILE A 131 -15.27 1.23 9.80
CA ILE A 131 -16.38 1.02 8.86
C ILE A 131 -16.93 -0.39 9.01
N SER A 132 -16.05 -1.41 9.14
CA SER A 132 -16.46 -2.79 9.38
C SER A 132 -17.36 -2.90 10.61
N ILE A 133 -17.00 -2.26 11.71
CA ILE A 133 -17.82 -2.25 12.95
C ILE A 133 -19.14 -1.51 12.74
N ALA A 134 -19.09 -0.30 12.18
CA ALA A 134 -20.28 0.54 11.97
C ALA A 134 -21.31 -0.14 11.05
N MET A 135 -20.83 -0.78 9.98
CA MET A 135 -21.67 -1.48 9.00
C MET A 135 -21.96 -2.95 9.38
N LYS A 136 -21.38 -3.44 10.49
CA LYS A 136 -21.49 -4.85 10.95
C LYS A 136 -21.05 -5.86 9.91
N ILE A 137 -19.98 -5.53 9.15
CA ILE A 137 -19.41 -6.41 8.12
C ILE A 137 -18.11 -7.03 8.64
N PRO A 138 -18.10 -8.30 9.06
CA PRO A 138 -16.96 -8.87 9.79
C PRO A 138 -15.81 -9.35 8.91
N LEU A 139 -15.98 -9.48 7.58
CA LEU A 139 -14.95 -9.97 6.67
C LEU A 139 -14.31 -8.81 5.90
N ILE A 140 -12.99 -8.68 5.98
CA ILE A 140 -12.22 -7.65 5.29
C ILE A 140 -11.15 -8.31 4.41
N PHE A 141 -11.13 -7.95 3.14
CA PHE A 141 -10.04 -8.21 2.20
C PHE A 141 -9.21 -6.95 2.02
N TYR A 142 -7.98 -6.96 2.53
CA TYR A 142 -7.01 -5.99 2.07
C TYR A 142 -6.54 -6.36 0.67
N SER A 143 -6.49 -5.37 -0.20
CA SER A 143 -6.23 -5.57 -1.63
C SER A 143 -4.75 -5.49 -1.97
N GLU A 144 -3.92 -5.25 -0.99
CA GLU A 144 -2.49 -5.44 -1.11
C GLU A 144 -2.17 -6.94 -1.08
N ASP A 145 -1.10 -7.34 -1.72
CA ASP A 145 -0.56 -8.67 -1.49
C ASP A 145 0.13 -8.71 -0.12
N GLY A 146 0.24 -9.92 0.43
CA GLY A 146 0.86 -10.07 1.74
C GLY A 146 2.35 -9.71 1.71
N GLU A 147 2.88 -9.31 2.85
CA GLU A 147 4.28 -8.95 3.07
C GLU A 147 5.29 -9.91 2.40
N VAL A 148 4.96 -11.19 2.38
CA VAL A 148 5.84 -12.24 1.83
C VAL A 148 6.08 -12.10 0.33
N GLU A 149 5.17 -11.49 -0.43
CA GLU A 149 5.31 -11.29 -1.87
C GLU A 149 6.46 -10.31 -2.20
N TYR A 150 6.71 -9.36 -1.32
CA TYR A 150 7.79 -8.39 -1.44
C TYR A 150 9.04 -8.76 -0.61
N GLY A 151 9.03 -9.92 0.06
CA GLY A 151 10.15 -10.38 0.87
C GLY A 151 10.16 -9.85 2.29
N GLY A 152 9.01 -9.35 2.77
CA GLY A 152 8.79 -8.94 4.15
C GLY A 152 8.51 -10.12 5.10
N ASP A 153 7.65 -9.91 6.11
CA ASP A 153 7.37 -10.90 7.15
C ASP A 153 6.72 -12.18 6.59
N ALA A 154 7.32 -13.32 6.92
CA ALA A 154 6.86 -14.65 6.49
C ALA A 154 5.84 -15.30 7.43
N LYS A 155 5.43 -14.65 8.54
CA LYS A 155 4.50 -15.23 9.54
C LYS A 155 3.16 -15.67 8.95
N LEU A 156 2.65 -14.95 7.96
CA LEU A 156 1.39 -15.27 7.29
C LEU A 156 1.52 -16.23 6.10
N LYS A 157 2.71 -16.76 5.85
CA LYS A 157 2.99 -17.65 4.72
C LYS A 157 2.07 -18.87 4.65
N HIS A 158 1.69 -19.41 5.82
CA HIS A 158 0.81 -20.58 5.95
C HIS A 158 -0.53 -20.27 6.61
N ASN A 159 -0.78 -19.00 7.00
CA ASN A 159 -2.05 -18.57 7.61
C ASN A 159 -2.52 -17.28 6.92
N GLY A 160 -3.59 -17.39 6.15
CA GLY A 160 -4.17 -16.24 5.44
C GLY A 160 -5.00 -15.29 6.32
N LEU A 161 -5.19 -15.60 7.61
CA LEU A 161 -6.01 -14.80 8.52
C LEU A 161 -5.14 -14.11 9.57
N TYR A 162 -5.42 -12.84 9.84
CA TYR A 162 -4.68 -12.08 10.85
C TYR A 162 -5.58 -11.04 11.55
N GLY A 163 -5.06 -10.41 12.59
CA GLY A 163 -5.76 -9.44 13.41
C GLY A 163 -5.06 -8.08 13.49
N ILE A 164 -5.62 -7.18 14.28
CA ILE A 164 -5.10 -5.81 14.48
C ILE A 164 -3.66 -5.83 15.04
N ASP A 165 -3.33 -6.75 15.93
CA ASP A 165 -1.99 -6.81 16.52
C ASP A 165 -0.91 -7.05 15.43
N TYR A 166 -1.22 -7.87 14.42
CA TYR A 166 -0.36 -8.06 13.25
C TYR A 166 -0.24 -6.77 12.42
N GLN A 167 -1.34 -6.05 12.20
CA GLN A 167 -1.31 -4.78 11.48
C GLN A 167 -0.41 -3.76 12.19
N ILE A 168 -0.51 -3.64 13.51
CA ILE A 168 0.28 -2.71 14.30
C ILE A 168 1.77 -3.09 14.29
N SER A 169 2.08 -4.37 14.46
CA SER A 169 3.48 -4.82 14.56
C SER A 169 4.21 -4.83 13.21
N ASN A 170 3.53 -5.23 12.14
CA ASN A 170 4.13 -5.45 10.83
C ASN A 170 3.89 -4.30 9.86
N TYR A 171 2.62 -3.99 9.53
CA TYR A 171 2.32 -2.91 8.58
C TYR A 171 2.61 -1.52 9.13
N LEU A 172 2.41 -1.29 10.43
CA LEU A 172 2.70 -0.01 11.09
C LEU A 172 4.07 0.00 11.81
N GLU A 173 4.94 -0.99 11.54
CA GLU A 173 6.32 -1.06 12.04
C GLU A 173 6.44 -0.76 13.55
N SER A 174 5.43 -1.12 14.34
CA SER A 174 5.28 -0.79 15.76
C SER A 174 5.36 0.72 16.10
N GLY A 175 5.31 1.59 15.09
CA GLY A 175 5.41 3.05 15.26
C GLY A 175 4.11 3.74 15.65
N TYR A 176 2.98 3.06 15.50
CA TYR A 176 1.63 3.60 15.64
C TYR A 176 1.40 4.41 16.93
N SER A 177 1.59 3.79 18.10
CA SER A 177 1.29 4.43 19.40
C SER A 177 2.15 5.67 19.64
N LYS A 178 3.43 5.63 19.24
CA LYS A 178 4.36 6.75 19.36
C LYS A 178 3.94 7.94 18.50
N VAL A 179 3.51 7.67 17.24
CA VAL A 179 3.08 8.72 16.31
C VAL A 179 1.79 9.37 16.79
N ILE A 180 0.79 8.60 17.23
CA ILE A 180 -0.46 9.12 17.80
C ILE A 180 -0.20 9.95 19.06
N SER A 181 0.65 9.47 19.97
CA SER A 181 1.03 10.21 21.18
C SER A 181 1.69 11.55 20.85
N LYS A 182 2.62 11.58 19.88
CA LYS A 182 3.26 12.82 19.42
C LYS A 182 2.26 13.79 18.78
N ALA A 183 1.31 13.27 18.01
CA ALA A 183 0.26 14.07 17.39
C ALA A 183 -0.62 14.76 18.45
N LYS A 184 -1.01 14.04 19.50
CA LYS A 184 -1.71 14.63 20.67
C LYS A 184 -0.90 15.72 21.37
N LYS A 185 0.39 15.50 21.60
CA LYS A 185 1.30 16.52 22.18
C LYS A 185 1.45 17.77 21.30
N LYS A 186 1.15 17.67 20.00
CA LYS A 186 1.09 18.81 19.06
C LYS A 186 -0.28 19.50 19.01
N GLY A 187 -1.21 19.12 19.88
CA GLY A 187 -2.52 19.76 20.02
C GLY A 187 -3.65 19.08 19.24
N LEU A 188 -3.41 17.98 18.51
CA LEU A 188 -4.52 17.29 17.83
C LEU A 188 -5.47 16.65 18.84
N THR A 189 -6.75 16.93 18.65
CA THR A 189 -7.85 16.41 19.47
C THR A 189 -8.20 14.97 19.13
N ASP A 190 -8.90 14.29 20.04
CA ASP A 190 -9.40 12.93 19.78
C ASP A 190 -10.41 12.88 18.64
N LYS A 191 -11.15 13.96 18.40
CA LYS A 191 -12.07 14.10 17.25
C LYS A 191 -11.32 14.11 15.92
N GLN A 192 -10.26 14.92 15.80
CA GLN A 192 -9.41 14.97 14.61
C GLN A 192 -8.70 13.64 14.35
N LEU A 193 -8.31 12.92 15.41
CA LEU A 193 -7.63 11.62 15.35
C LEU A 193 -8.60 10.44 15.24
N TYR A 194 -9.91 10.65 15.13
CA TYR A 194 -10.91 9.56 15.15
C TYR A 194 -10.59 8.46 14.12
N TRP A 195 -10.34 8.84 12.87
CA TRP A 195 -10.06 7.90 11.78
C TRP A 195 -8.66 7.28 11.83
N PHE A 196 -7.77 7.78 12.68
CA PHE A 196 -6.40 7.30 12.84
C PHE A 196 -6.20 6.45 14.10
N LYS A 197 -7.28 6.10 14.79
CA LYS A 197 -7.22 5.25 15.98
C LYS A 197 -7.95 3.94 15.74
N PHE A 198 -7.31 2.84 16.11
CA PHE A 198 -8.01 1.57 16.18
C PHE A 198 -9.16 1.67 17.19
N PRO A 199 -10.29 0.98 16.94
CA PRO A 199 -11.33 0.80 17.94
C PRO A 199 -10.80 0.00 19.15
N SER A 200 -11.57 -0.02 20.23
CA SER A 200 -11.20 -0.79 21.42
C SER A 200 -11.17 -2.30 21.10
N LYS A 201 -10.41 -3.06 21.92
CA LYS A 201 -10.36 -4.52 21.76
C LYS A 201 -11.73 -5.17 21.95
N GLU A 202 -12.57 -4.60 22.79
CA GLU A 202 -13.94 -5.05 23.07
C GLU A 202 -14.83 -4.89 21.83
N GLU A 203 -14.80 -3.71 21.19
CA GLU A 203 -15.55 -3.45 19.96
C GLU A 203 -15.12 -4.39 18.82
N TYR A 204 -13.83 -4.56 18.64
CA TYR A 204 -13.27 -5.45 17.62
C TYR A 204 -13.64 -6.92 17.85
N LYS A 205 -13.49 -7.41 19.07
CA LYS A 205 -13.80 -8.80 19.43
C LYS A 205 -15.29 -9.11 19.32
N LYS A 206 -16.17 -8.17 19.67
CA LYS A 206 -17.62 -8.33 19.60
C LYS A 206 -18.10 -8.69 18.18
N LEU A 207 -17.53 -8.08 17.15
CA LEU A 207 -17.89 -8.37 15.75
C LEU A 207 -17.16 -9.59 15.18
N LYS A 208 -16.13 -10.14 15.85
CA LYS A 208 -15.30 -11.26 15.36
C LYS A 208 -14.71 -10.97 13.97
N ILE A 209 -14.14 -9.77 13.80
CA ILE A 209 -13.57 -9.33 12.52
C ILE A 209 -12.51 -10.32 12.05
N THR A 210 -12.61 -10.69 10.79
CA THR A 210 -11.66 -11.55 10.07
C THR A 210 -11.01 -10.75 8.96
N ILE A 211 -9.70 -10.65 9.00
CA ILE A 211 -8.90 -9.90 8.00
C ILE A 211 -8.06 -10.89 7.20
N THR A 212 -7.99 -10.67 5.89
CA THR A 212 -7.23 -11.54 4.99
C THR A 212 -6.72 -10.79 3.76
N HIS A 213 -5.75 -11.39 3.05
CA HIS A 213 -5.29 -10.98 1.73
C HIS A 213 -5.71 -11.99 0.67
N TYR A 214 -6.14 -11.49 -0.49
CA TYR A 214 -6.56 -12.38 -1.58
C TYR A 214 -5.38 -13.17 -2.16
N SER A 215 -4.17 -12.61 -2.12
CA SER A 215 -2.91 -13.25 -2.54
C SER A 215 -2.60 -14.57 -1.81
N PHE A 216 -3.14 -14.80 -0.62
CA PHE A 216 -3.01 -16.08 0.07
C PHE A 216 -3.74 -17.22 -0.66
N TYR A 217 -4.85 -16.94 -1.33
CA TYR A 217 -5.73 -17.94 -1.94
C TYR A 217 -5.51 -18.18 -3.42
N GLU A 218 -4.73 -17.33 -4.07
CA GLU A 218 -4.45 -17.39 -5.49
C GLU A 218 -3.00 -16.97 -5.76
N ASN A 219 -2.35 -17.61 -6.74
CA ASN A 219 -1.02 -17.20 -7.15
C ASN A 219 -1.07 -15.76 -7.69
N TRP A 220 -0.44 -14.84 -6.95
CA TRP A 220 -0.51 -13.41 -7.22
C TRP A 220 0.29 -13.02 -8.46
N ASP A 221 -0.33 -12.27 -9.37
CA ASP A 221 0.31 -11.71 -10.56
C ASP A 221 -0.18 -10.28 -10.78
N PRO A 222 0.66 -9.25 -10.54
CA PRO A 222 0.26 -7.85 -10.65
C PRO A 222 -0.11 -7.43 -12.08
N TYR A 223 0.42 -8.09 -13.11
CA TYR A 223 0.06 -7.79 -14.51
C TYR A 223 -1.30 -8.35 -14.89
N ARG A 224 -1.63 -9.56 -14.44
CA ARG A 224 -3.00 -10.08 -14.57
C ARG A 224 -3.98 -9.16 -13.85
N ASN A 225 -3.64 -8.69 -12.65
CA ASN A 225 -4.49 -7.78 -11.90
C ASN A 225 -4.72 -6.48 -12.67
N TYR A 226 -3.65 -5.94 -13.28
CA TYR A 226 -3.72 -4.75 -14.12
C TYR A 226 -4.64 -4.95 -15.34
N ILE A 227 -4.50 -6.04 -16.10
CA ILE A 227 -5.35 -6.31 -17.26
C ILE A 227 -6.83 -6.40 -16.87
N VAL A 228 -7.14 -7.16 -15.81
CA VAL A 228 -8.52 -7.28 -15.31
C VAL A 228 -9.08 -5.93 -14.84
N ALA A 229 -8.29 -5.13 -14.13
CA ALA A 229 -8.70 -3.81 -13.69
C ALA A 229 -8.96 -2.86 -14.87
N LYS A 230 -8.14 -2.92 -15.92
CA LYS A 230 -8.30 -2.15 -17.14
C LYS A 230 -9.59 -2.53 -17.89
N GLU A 231 -9.79 -3.82 -18.11
CA GLU A 231 -10.93 -4.35 -18.90
C GLU A 231 -12.27 -4.20 -18.18
N HIS A 232 -12.29 -4.31 -16.86
CA HIS A 232 -13.54 -4.43 -16.10
C HIS A 232 -13.83 -3.31 -15.11
N CYS A 233 -12.82 -2.51 -14.76
CA CYS A 233 -12.95 -1.43 -13.77
C CYS A 233 -12.50 -0.06 -14.29
N GLY A 234 -12.14 0.03 -15.57
CA GLY A 234 -11.82 1.30 -16.22
C GLY A 234 -10.47 1.91 -15.79
N LEU A 235 -9.53 1.08 -15.30
CA LEU A 235 -8.18 1.55 -14.96
C LEU A 235 -7.48 2.09 -16.20
N ARG A 236 -6.90 3.28 -16.07
CA ARG A 236 -6.09 3.93 -17.11
C ARG A 236 -4.66 4.11 -16.65
N GLU A 237 -3.73 3.98 -17.57
CA GLU A 237 -2.31 4.25 -17.40
C GLU A 237 -2.02 5.75 -17.52
N LYS A 238 -0.90 6.18 -16.99
CA LYS A 238 -0.32 7.48 -17.36
C LYS A 238 0.19 7.43 -18.80
N GLU A 239 0.11 8.56 -19.50
CA GLU A 239 0.73 8.71 -20.82
C GLU A 239 2.26 8.65 -20.74
N SER A 240 2.85 9.14 -19.64
CA SER A 240 4.28 9.09 -19.36
C SER A 240 4.62 7.99 -18.34
N LEU A 241 5.88 7.58 -18.31
CA LEU A 241 6.39 6.68 -17.28
C LEU A 241 6.19 7.27 -15.87
N ASN A 242 6.02 6.42 -14.90
CA ASN A 242 6.03 6.82 -13.51
C ASN A 242 7.44 7.25 -13.08
N LYS A 243 7.48 8.14 -12.10
CA LYS A 243 8.75 8.65 -11.57
C LYS A 243 9.52 7.54 -10.88
N GLY A 244 10.78 7.34 -11.29
CA GLY A 244 11.68 6.34 -10.71
C GLY A 244 11.41 4.90 -11.15
N THR A 245 10.69 4.69 -12.27
CA THR A 245 10.47 3.35 -12.84
C THR A 245 10.12 3.41 -14.33
N TYR A 246 10.14 2.25 -14.99
CA TYR A 246 9.74 2.06 -16.39
C TYR A 246 8.25 1.73 -16.57
N THR A 247 7.49 1.59 -15.48
CA THR A 247 6.05 1.31 -15.53
C THR A 247 5.21 2.59 -15.47
N ASN A 248 3.95 2.54 -15.90
CA ASN A 248 3.05 3.69 -15.91
C ASN A 248 1.63 3.40 -15.36
N PHE A 249 1.37 2.19 -14.89
CA PHE A 249 0.02 1.71 -14.53
C PHE A 249 -0.19 1.48 -13.03
N ALA A 250 0.84 1.65 -12.20
CA ALA A 250 0.76 1.36 -10.77
C ALA A 250 1.14 2.56 -9.91
N GLN A 251 0.53 2.66 -8.71
CA GLN A 251 0.88 3.66 -7.69
C GLN A 251 0.84 5.10 -8.24
N ASN A 252 -0.27 5.42 -8.89
CA ASN A 252 -0.50 6.68 -9.58
C ASN A 252 -1.39 7.65 -8.79
N ASP A 253 -1.83 7.29 -7.61
CA ASP A 253 -2.85 7.98 -6.82
C ASP A 253 -2.32 9.14 -5.97
N SER A 254 -1.01 9.16 -5.65
CA SER A 254 -0.43 10.19 -4.79
C SER A 254 0.97 10.63 -5.21
N ASP A 255 1.22 11.94 -5.20
CA ASP A 255 2.56 12.51 -5.41
C ASP A 255 3.50 12.30 -4.20
N LEU A 256 3.03 11.78 -3.07
CA LEU A 256 3.91 11.36 -1.98
C LEU A 256 4.63 10.03 -2.25
N PHE A 257 4.13 9.23 -3.18
CA PHE A 257 4.74 7.94 -3.48
C PHE A 257 6.16 8.05 -4.05
N PRO A 258 6.47 8.94 -5.04
CA PRO A 258 7.85 9.15 -5.49
C PRO A 258 8.81 9.56 -4.38
N LEU A 259 8.35 10.37 -3.42
CA LEU A 259 9.14 10.75 -2.26
C LEU A 259 9.44 9.55 -1.36
N HIS A 260 8.45 8.70 -1.11
CA HIS A 260 8.64 7.48 -0.33
C HIS A 260 9.66 6.54 -0.97
N MET A 261 9.57 6.33 -2.28
CA MET A 261 10.52 5.50 -3.02
C MET A 261 11.94 6.05 -3.00
N TYR A 262 12.08 7.38 -3.00
CA TYR A 262 13.39 8.02 -2.84
C TYR A 262 13.95 7.81 -1.42
N PHE A 263 13.13 7.91 -0.38
CA PHE A 263 13.56 7.55 0.99
C PHE A 263 13.93 6.07 1.11
N MET A 264 13.17 5.16 0.50
CA MET A 264 13.53 3.74 0.44
C MET A 264 14.89 3.55 -0.22
N TYR A 265 15.12 4.18 -1.37
CA TYR A 265 16.41 4.10 -2.05
C TYR A 265 17.55 4.58 -1.17
N LEU A 266 17.41 5.75 -0.53
CA LEU A 266 18.46 6.28 0.35
C LEU A 266 18.68 5.48 1.64
N LYS A 267 17.64 4.84 2.17
CA LYS A 267 17.75 4.01 3.40
C LYS A 267 18.34 2.64 3.11
N PHE A 268 17.94 1.99 2.03
CA PHE A 268 18.17 0.56 1.79
C PHE A 268 18.98 0.24 0.53
N GLY A 269 19.26 1.21 -0.33
CA GLY A 269 20.04 1.01 -1.56
C GLY A 269 19.25 0.45 -2.74
N PHE A 270 17.92 0.34 -2.66
CA PHE A 270 17.05 -0.07 -3.75
C PHE A 270 15.80 0.79 -3.82
N GLY A 271 15.34 1.11 -4.99
CA GLY A 271 14.18 1.97 -5.24
C GLY A 271 13.06 1.23 -5.96
N ARG A 272 12.23 2.03 -6.63
CA ARG A 272 11.03 1.54 -7.31
C ARG A 272 11.34 0.60 -8.47
N THR A 273 12.32 0.97 -9.30
CA THR A 273 12.69 0.13 -10.46
C THR A 273 13.21 -1.22 -10.04
N THR A 274 14.01 -1.30 -8.97
CA THR A 274 14.46 -2.58 -8.41
C THR A 274 13.26 -3.45 -8.02
N SER A 275 12.25 -2.87 -7.38
CA SER A 275 11.03 -3.62 -6.98
C SER A 275 10.25 -4.12 -8.18
N ASP A 276 9.98 -3.25 -9.16
CA ASP A 276 9.21 -3.58 -10.38
C ASP A 276 9.96 -4.61 -11.24
N ALA A 277 11.24 -4.38 -11.51
CA ALA A 277 12.07 -5.29 -12.31
C ALA A 277 12.26 -6.66 -11.63
N ALA A 278 12.37 -6.70 -10.30
CA ALA A 278 12.43 -7.96 -9.57
C ALA A 278 11.15 -8.80 -9.74
N ILE A 279 9.97 -8.17 -9.83
CA ILE A 279 8.72 -8.85 -10.15
C ILE A 279 8.79 -9.46 -11.56
N ASP A 280 9.24 -8.67 -12.55
CA ASP A 280 9.32 -9.13 -13.95
C ASP A 280 10.34 -10.26 -14.16
N VAL A 281 11.49 -10.19 -13.47
CA VAL A 281 12.45 -11.29 -13.48
C VAL A 281 11.86 -12.56 -12.85
N ARG A 282 11.20 -12.44 -11.69
CA ARG A 282 10.59 -13.60 -11.02
C ARG A 282 9.47 -14.27 -11.81
N ARG A 283 8.73 -13.51 -12.61
CA ARG A 283 7.67 -14.05 -13.48
C ARG A 283 8.18 -14.48 -14.86
N GLY A 284 9.48 -14.35 -15.13
CA GLY A 284 10.10 -14.75 -16.40
C GLY A 284 9.86 -13.80 -17.57
N ALA A 285 9.36 -12.60 -17.32
CA ALA A 285 9.08 -11.59 -18.35
C ALA A 285 10.32 -10.74 -18.71
N MET A 286 11.36 -10.77 -17.88
CA MET A 286 12.57 -9.98 -18.05
C MET A 286 13.80 -10.79 -17.61
N SER A 287 14.91 -10.66 -18.35
CA SER A 287 16.19 -11.20 -17.91
C SER A 287 16.80 -10.33 -16.81
N ARG A 288 17.67 -10.93 -15.97
CA ARG A 288 18.41 -10.18 -14.94
C ARG A 288 19.24 -9.04 -15.54
N ASN A 289 19.87 -9.25 -16.69
CA ASN A 289 20.69 -8.22 -17.34
C ASN A 289 19.85 -7.01 -17.80
N GLN A 290 18.68 -7.26 -18.38
CA GLN A 290 17.73 -6.19 -18.72
C GLN A 290 17.28 -5.41 -17.48
N ALA A 291 16.97 -6.13 -16.38
CA ALA A 291 16.60 -5.50 -15.11
C ALA A 291 17.72 -4.60 -14.57
N ILE A 292 18.97 -5.03 -14.62
CA ILE A 292 20.15 -4.24 -14.19
C ILE A 292 20.23 -2.92 -14.98
N GLU A 293 20.06 -2.95 -16.29
CA GLU A 293 20.13 -1.74 -17.11
C GLU A 293 18.99 -0.76 -16.79
N LEU A 294 17.76 -1.26 -16.59
CA LEU A 294 16.64 -0.43 -16.16
C LEU A 294 16.86 0.18 -14.76
N ILE A 295 17.40 -0.58 -13.82
CA ILE A 295 17.73 -0.11 -12.48
C ILE A 295 18.78 1.02 -12.53
N LYS A 296 19.82 0.87 -13.35
CA LYS A 296 20.83 1.91 -13.56
C LYS A 296 20.22 3.20 -14.10
N LEU A 297 19.22 3.10 -14.97
CA LEU A 297 18.56 4.26 -15.59
C LEU A 297 17.61 4.99 -14.64
N TYR A 298 16.84 4.29 -13.82
CA TYR A 298 15.68 4.86 -13.15
C TYR A 298 15.74 4.85 -11.63
N ASP A 299 16.47 3.95 -10.97
CA ASP A 299 16.31 3.72 -9.53
C ASP A 299 16.82 4.87 -8.64
N ASN A 300 17.76 5.67 -9.16
CA ASN A 300 18.32 6.84 -8.47
C ASN A 300 17.51 8.13 -8.72
N TYR A 301 16.21 8.01 -8.92
CA TYR A 301 15.37 9.15 -9.20
C TYR A 301 15.06 9.97 -7.95
N CYS A 302 15.53 11.25 -7.93
CA CYS A 302 15.16 12.22 -6.90
C CYS A 302 14.01 13.11 -7.42
N PRO A 303 12.86 13.20 -6.74
CA PRO A 303 11.71 13.98 -7.20
C PRO A 303 11.86 15.48 -6.92
N GLU A 304 12.97 16.10 -7.34
CA GLU A 304 13.32 17.51 -7.05
C GLU A 304 12.24 18.50 -7.50
N GLN A 305 11.57 18.22 -8.62
CA GLN A 305 10.49 19.06 -9.15
C GLN A 305 9.23 19.10 -8.28
N LEU A 306 9.13 18.21 -7.30
CA LEU A 306 8.02 18.18 -6.32
C LEU A 306 8.44 18.74 -4.95
N PHE A 307 9.68 19.15 -4.76
CA PHE A 307 10.16 19.58 -3.43
C PHE A 307 9.40 20.76 -2.86
N ASP A 308 9.06 21.76 -3.68
CA ASP A 308 8.30 22.92 -3.22
C ASP A 308 6.87 22.48 -2.80
N LYS A 309 6.21 21.62 -3.60
CA LYS A 309 4.92 20.99 -3.22
C LYS A 309 5.00 20.21 -1.91
N TYR A 310 6.11 19.50 -1.66
CA TYR A 310 6.30 18.80 -0.38
C TYR A 310 6.55 19.75 0.78
N CYS A 311 7.32 20.82 0.55
CA CYS A 311 7.57 21.84 1.58
C CYS A 311 6.26 22.51 1.99
N ASP A 312 5.42 22.89 1.04
CA ASP A 312 4.10 23.48 1.29
C ASP A 312 3.20 22.50 2.04
N TYR A 313 3.12 21.25 1.56
CA TYR A 313 2.29 20.23 2.22
C TYR A 313 2.71 19.99 3.67
N TYR A 314 4.02 19.85 3.95
CA TYR A 314 4.50 19.60 5.31
C TYR A 314 4.66 20.89 6.14
N GLU A 315 4.37 22.06 5.56
CA GLU A 315 4.63 23.37 6.18
C GLU A 315 6.05 23.42 6.81
N MET A 316 7.06 23.26 5.95
CA MET A 316 8.45 23.33 6.37
C MET A 316 9.30 24.04 5.32
N THR A 317 10.38 24.71 5.78
CA THR A 317 11.33 25.32 4.88
C THR A 317 12.07 24.25 4.07
N LYS A 318 12.48 24.61 2.86
CA LYS A 318 13.30 23.74 1.98
C LYS A 318 14.58 23.25 2.69
N LYS A 319 15.20 24.11 3.50
CA LYS A 319 16.37 23.76 4.32
C LYS A 319 16.04 22.60 5.29
N ASN A 320 14.91 22.69 5.99
CA ASN A 320 14.49 21.64 6.94
C ASN A 320 14.06 20.36 6.23
N PHE A 321 13.42 20.48 5.07
CA PHE A 321 13.04 19.33 4.25
C PHE A 321 14.28 18.55 3.80
N LEU A 322 15.28 19.25 3.21
CA LEU A 322 16.53 18.62 2.77
C LEU A 322 17.32 18.02 3.94
N LYS A 323 17.32 18.68 5.13
CA LYS A 323 17.92 18.11 6.33
C LYS A 323 17.30 16.77 6.74
N ASN A 324 15.99 16.58 6.52
CA ASN A 324 15.34 15.30 6.77
C ASN A 324 15.77 14.22 5.74
N ILE A 325 15.94 14.58 4.47
CA ILE A 325 16.51 13.66 3.47
C ILE A 325 17.92 13.25 3.90
N ASP A 326 18.78 14.21 4.29
CA ASP A 326 20.15 13.96 4.73
C ASP A 326 20.22 13.08 6.00
N LYS A 327 19.25 13.23 6.89
CA LYS A 327 19.15 12.44 8.13
C LYS A 327 18.95 10.95 7.84
N TRP A 328 18.12 10.64 6.83
CA TRP A 328 17.71 9.27 6.54
C TRP A 328 18.54 8.57 5.47
N ALA A 329 19.44 9.29 4.80
CA ALA A 329 20.38 8.69 3.89
C ALA A 329 21.38 7.80 4.62
N ASN A 330 21.48 6.53 4.22
CA ASN A 330 22.45 5.57 4.74
C ASN A 330 23.86 5.92 4.22
N LYS A 331 24.70 6.44 5.08
CA LYS A 331 26.04 6.92 4.73
C LYS A 331 27.05 5.79 4.45
N GLU A 332 26.73 4.56 4.78
CA GLU A 332 27.50 3.40 4.38
C GLU A 332 27.29 3.09 2.89
N LEU A 333 26.05 3.27 2.42
CA LEU A 333 25.65 3.00 1.03
C LEU A 333 25.80 4.21 0.10
N PHE A 334 25.75 5.44 0.65
CA PHE A 334 25.70 6.65 -0.15
C PHE A 334 26.71 7.70 0.32
N GLU A 335 27.15 8.53 -0.61
CA GLU A 335 27.92 9.76 -0.35
C GLU A 335 27.24 10.96 -0.99
N LYS A 336 27.43 12.14 -0.39
CA LYS A 336 26.87 13.40 -0.92
C LYS A 336 27.89 14.10 -1.80
N SER A 337 27.58 14.25 -3.10
CA SER A 337 28.43 14.93 -4.08
C SER A 337 27.61 16.00 -4.80
N LYS A 338 28.13 17.25 -4.81
CA LYS A 338 27.45 18.41 -5.44
C LYS A 338 25.97 18.55 -5.05
N GLY A 339 25.67 18.35 -3.76
CA GLY A 339 24.31 18.47 -3.21
C GLY A 339 23.39 17.26 -3.42
N ARG A 340 23.81 16.24 -4.16
CA ARG A 340 23.04 15.02 -4.46
C ARG A 340 23.66 13.80 -3.80
N TRP A 341 22.82 12.86 -3.39
CA TRP A 341 23.25 11.55 -2.88
C TRP A 341 23.58 10.61 -4.05
N LYS A 342 24.76 10.02 -4.03
CA LYS A 342 25.26 9.05 -5.01
C LYS A 342 25.55 7.71 -4.34
N PRO A 343 25.24 6.57 -4.97
CA PRO A 343 25.57 5.25 -4.42
C PRO A 343 27.09 5.04 -4.44
N LYS A 344 27.61 4.42 -3.38
CA LYS A 344 28.99 3.92 -3.27
C LYS A 344 29.12 2.50 -3.82
N PHE A 345 27.98 1.84 -4.06
CA PHE A 345 27.91 0.48 -4.60
C PHE A 345 27.70 0.50 -6.11
N LYS A 346 28.05 -0.62 -6.74
CA LYS A 346 27.77 -0.86 -8.17
C LYS A 346 26.55 -1.76 -8.30
N ILE A 347 25.73 -1.48 -9.30
CA ILE A 347 24.61 -2.35 -9.68
C ILE A 347 25.17 -3.36 -10.68
N ILE A 348 25.23 -4.65 -10.28
CA ILE A 348 25.85 -5.76 -11.01
C ILE A 348 24.89 -6.95 -11.14
#